data_55cce3ef5291531f306eaac58470be4a
#
_entry.id   55cce3ef5291531f306eaac58470be4a
#
_cell.length_a   1.000
_cell.length_b   1.000
_cell.length_c   1.000
_cell.angle_alpha   90.00
_cell.angle_beta   90.00
_cell.angle_gamma   90.00
#
_symmetry.space_group_name_H-M   'P 1'
#
loop_
_entity.id
_entity.type
_entity.pdbx_description
1 polymer ?
#
loop_
_entity_poly.entity_id
_entity_poly.type
_entity_poly.pdbx_seq_one_letter_code
_entity_poly.pdbx_strand_id
1 'polypeptide(L)' 'MNLLTFLSLVTDDTSVALWDDYKEQKIKDYCKRDQISISEASRYEVSFFTADCKGLITIFVH' A
#
# COMPACT_ATOMS: atom_id res chain seq x y z
N MET A 1 11.79 -2.89 -1.93
CA MET A 1 11.49 -2.02 -0.77
C MET A 1 10.39 -2.65 0.06
N ASN A 2 10.58 -2.72 1.36
CA ASN A 2 9.54 -3.23 2.27
C ASN A 2 8.37 -2.25 2.32
N LEU A 3 7.14 -2.76 2.42
CA LEU A 3 5.94 -1.92 2.44
C LEU A 3 5.96 -0.94 3.61
N LEU A 4 6.43 -1.35 4.78
CA LEU A 4 6.53 -0.46 5.94
C LEU A 4 7.42 0.75 5.64
N THR A 5 8.56 0.52 4.98
CA THR A 5 9.47 1.60 4.57
C THR A 5 8.78 2.54 3.58
N PHE A 6 8.07 1.98 2.59
CA PHE A 6 7.35 2.79 1.61
C PHE A 6 6.29 3.65 2.29
N LEU A 7 5.51 3.06 3.20
CA LEU A 7 4.42 3.78 3.87
C LEU A 7 4.93 4.92 4.75
N SER A 8 6.18 4.85 5.21
CA SER A 8 6.76 5.95 5.99
C SER A 8 6.93 7.23 5.18
N LEU A 9 6.89 7.14 3.85
CA LEU A 9 6.98 8.27 2.93
C LEU A 9 5.60 8.83 2.55
N VAL A 10 4.52 8.17 3.00
CA VAL A 10 3.14 8.52 2.64
C VAL A 10 2.49 9.19 3.84
N THR A 11 1.71 10.25 3.59
CA THR A 11 1.02 10.94 4.68
C THR A 11 -0.08 10.07 5.28
N ASP A 12 -0.39 10.30 6.57
CA ASP A 12 -1.30 9.44 7.33
C ASP A 12 -2.71 9.37 6.77
N ASP A 13 -3.16 10.43 6.12
CA ASP A 13 -4.52 10.55 5.60
C ASP A 13 -4.67 10.11 4.14
N THR A 14 -3.61 9.61 3.53
CA THR A 14 -3.64 9.15 2.15
C THR A 14 -4.39 7.82 2.03
N SER A 15 -5.31 7.74 1.09
CA SER A 15 -6.02 6.48 0.78
C SER A 15 -5.07 5.53 0.05
N VAL A 16 -5.10 4.26 0.44
CA VAL A 16 -4.20 3.24 -0.09
C VAL A 16 -5.00 2.00 -0.48
N ALA A 17 -4.68 1.43 -1.62
CA ALA A 17 -5.18 0.12 -2.03
C ALA A 17 -4.00 -0.84 -2.17
N LEU A 18 -4.09 -2.02 -1.56
CA LEU A 18 -3.07 -3.06 -1.69
C LEU A 18 -3.53 -4.11 -2.68
N TRP A 19 -2.63 -4.47 -3.59
CA TRP A 19 -2.85 -5.51 -4.60
C TRP A 19 -1.73 -6.52 -4.54
N ASP A 20 -2.09 -7.79 -4.74
CA ASP A 20 -1.11 -8.87 -4.87
C ASP A 20 -0.59 -8.87 -6.31
N ASP A 21 0.72 -8.64 -6.47
CA ASP A 21 1.34 -8.55 -7.79
C ASP A 21 1.35 -9.90 -8.51
N TYR A 22 1.49 -10.99 -7.79
CA TYR A 22 1.54 -12.33 -8.40
C TYR A 22 0.16 -12.84 -8.80
N LYS A 23 -0.84 -12.63 -7.94
CA LYS A 23 -2.20 -13.12 -8.17
C LYS A 23 -3.05 -12.10 -8.93
N GLU A 24 -2.57 -10.89 -9.08
CA GLU A 24 -3.31 -9.79 -9.71
C GLU A 24 -4.68 -9.58 -9.06
N GLN A 25 -4.73 -9.69 -7.74
CA GLN A 25 -5.97 -9.55 -6.97
C GLN A 25 -5.81 -8.47 -5.92
N LYS A 26 -6.90 -7.74 -5.68
CA LYS A 26 -6.92 -6.76 -4.61
C LYS A 26 -6.88 -7.48 -3.25
N ILE A 27 -5.99 -7.04 -2.38
CA ILE A 27 -5.90 -7.54 -1.01
C ILE A 27 -6.89 -6.79 -0.14
N LYS A 28 -6.79 -5.44 -0.11
CA LYS A 28 -7.67 -4.63 0.72
C LYS A 28 -7.54 -3.15 0.37
N ASP A 29 -8.61 -2.39 0.59
CA ASP A 29 -8.62 -0.94 0.54
C ASP A 29 -8.49 -0.36 1.94
N TYR A 30 -7.75 0.72 2.07
CA TYR A 30 -7.63 1.48 3.31
C TYR A 30 -7.97 2.93 3.03
N CYS A 31 -8.89 3.51 3.81
CA CYS A 31 -9.26 4.93 3.66
C CYS A 31 -8.10 5.83 4.02
N LYS A 32 -7.27 5.38 4.98
CA LYS A 32 -6.10 6.13 5.45
C LYS A 32 -4.92 5.20 5.60
N ARG A 33 -3.72 5.70 5.29
CA ARG A 33 -2.49 4.94 5.40
C ARG A 33 -2.28 4.38 6.81
N ASP A 34 -2.66 5.14 7.84
CA ASP A 34 -2.44 4.74 9.23
C ASP A 34 -3.32 3.56 9.70
N GLN A 35 -4.28 3.14 8.87
CA GLN A 35 -5.08 1.94 9.14
C GLN A 35 -4.30 0.64 8.89
N ILE A 36 -3.18 0.73 8.19
CA ILE A 36 -2.33 -0.44 7.92
C ILE A 36 -1.43 -0.66 9.13
N SER A 37 -1.55 -1.82 9.78
CA SER A 37 -0.74 -2.14 10.95
C SER A 37 0.71 -2.36 10.57
N ILE A 38 1.62 -2.14 11.53
CA ILE A 38 3.05 -2.36 11.33
C ILE A 38 3.32 -3.84 11.01
N SER A 39 2.65 -4.76 11.69
CA SER A 39 2.85 -6.18 11.45
C SER A 39 2.39 -6.60 10.06
N GLU A 40 1.30 -6.02 9.54
CA GLU A 40 0.85 -6.29 8.18
C GLU A 40 1.82 -5.70 7.16
N ALA A 41 2.20 -4.45 7.34
CA ALA A 41 3.10 -3.77 6.41
C ALA A 41 4.47 -4.46 6.33
N SER A 42 4.96 -5.02 7.43
CA SER A 42 6.26 -5.67 7.44
C SER A 42 6.30 -7.00 6.69
N ARG A 43 5.13 -7.56 6.33
CA ARG A 43 5.05 -8.84 5.61
C ARG A 43 5.29 -8.70 4.11
N TYR A 44 5.16 -7.50 3.56
CA TYR A 44 5.11 -7.31 2.11
C TYR A 44 6.32 -6.55 1.61
N GLU A 45 6.71 -6.92 0.38
CA GLU A 45 7.67 -6.13 -0.40
C GLU A 45 6.91 -5.39 -1.50
N VAL A 46 7.30 -4.16 -1.78
CA VAL A 46 6.68 -3.35 -2.83
C VAL A 46 7.29 -3.73 -4.18
N SER A 47 6.43 -4.14 -5.12
CA SER A 47 6.85 -4.36 -6.51
C SER A 47 6.84 -3.04 -7.27
N PHE A 48 5.73 -2.33 -7.24
CA PHE A 48 5.59 -1.00 -7.83
C PHE A 48 4.31 -0.36 -7.28
N PHE A 49 4.11 0.91 -7.59
CA PHE A 49 2.90 1.61 -7.17
C PHE A 49 2.45 2.57 -8.26
N THR A 50 1.17 2.95 -8.19
CA THR A 50 0.60 4.00 -9.03
C THR A 50 -0.17 4.96 -8.15
N ALA A 51 -0.26 6.22 -8.58
CA ALA A 51 -1.04 7.24 -7.89
C ALA A 51 -2.00 7.86 -8.90
N ASP A 52 -3.24 8.07 -8.50
CA ASP A 52 -4.21 8.73 -9.36
C ASP A 52 -4.34 10.22 -9.00
N CYS A 53 -5.12 10.96 -9.80
CA CYS A 53 -5.31 12.40 -9.59
C CYS A 53 -6.19 12.70 -8.37
N LYS A 54 -6.81 11.71 -7.77
CA LYS A 54 -7.67 11.86 -6.60
C LYS A 54 -6.91 11.63 -5.29
N GLY A 55 -5.62 11.29 -5.38
CA GLY A 55 -4.80 11.04 -4.21
C GLY A 55 -4.82 9.60 -3.71
N LEU A 56 -5.46 8.69 -4.42
CA LEU A 56 -5.38 7.26 -4.09
C LEU A 56 -4.06 6.69 -4.59
N ILE A 57 -3.36 5.98 -3.73
CA ILE A 57 -2.15 5.25 -4.10
C ILE A 57 -2.48 3.77 -4.13
N THR A 58 -2.23 3.13 -5.26
CA THR A 58 -2.36 1.68 -5.42
C THR A 58 -0.97 1.07 -5.35
N ILE A 59 -0.75 0.18 -4.38
CA ILE A 59 0.56 -0.43 -4.13
C ILE A 59 0.46 -1.91 -4.46
N PHE A 60 1.31 -2.37 -5.38
CA PHE A 60 1.40 -3.77 -5.75
C PHE A 60 2.52 -4.41 -4.94
N VAL A 61 2.17 -5.44 -4.17
CA VAL A 61 3.06 -6.09 -3.20
C VAL A 61 3.16 -7.59 -3.45
N HIS A 62 4.18 -8.17 -2.82
CA HIS A 62 4.37 -9.63 -2.87
C HIS A 62 4.98 -10.17 -1.58
#